data_2120e513ed54aae7d2ce91ab7758fa53
#
_entry.id   2120e513ed54aae7d2ce91ab7758fa53
#
_cell.length_a   1.000
_cell.length_b   1.000
_cell.length_c   1.000
_cell.angle_alpha   90.00
_cell.angle_beta   90.00
_cell.angle_gamma   90.00
#
_symmetry.space_group_name_H-M   'P 1'
#
loop_
_entity.id
_entity.type
_entity.pdbx_description
1 polymer ?
#
loop_
_entity_poly.entity_id
_entity_poly.type
_entity_poly.pdbx_seq_one_letter_code
_entity_poly.pdbx_strand_id
1 'polypeptide(L)'
;MFQDKHKVTVENENIEDINYDDKPDLVGISVTVDVYPRAKEIAKRFRVKGIKVVAGGIHVTTAYHTIPDNIFDSLCIGSAEGTWPDIVSDMENNTLKPLYRCQNKIDGDKIASPAYDAISHSEKYLFCNIIHTSRGCPFKCDFCYNSSPDRTYSVRPVDDVINEIKAAHSKHIMIIDDNFLVNPARMREFLKAIKPLHLKWHCAISINIT
;
A
#
# COMPACT_ATOMS: atom_id res chain seq x y z
N MET A 1 -6.05 -9.92 -10.17
CA MET A 1 -5.30 -11.20 -10.11
C MET A 1 -5.67 -12.05 -8.89
N PHE A 2 -5.74 -11.51 -7.65
CA PHE A 2 -6.17 -12.30 -6.49
C PHE A 2 -7.69 -12.38 -6.36
N GLN A 3 -8.43 -11.35 -6.70
CA GLN A 3 -9.90 -11.30 -6.61
C GLN A 3 -10.62 -12.37 -7.44
N ASP A 4 -9.99 -12.89 -8.49
CA ASP A 4 -10.58 -13.94 -9.32
C ASP A 4 -10.57 -15.33 -8.64
N LYS A 5 -9.70 -15.53 -7.65
CA LYS A 5 -9.52 -16.80 -6.93
C LYS A 5 -9.90 -16.71 -5.45
N HIS A 6 -9.84 -15.51 -4.87
CA HIS A 6 -10.00 -15.30 -3.44
C HIS A 6 -11.05 -14.21 -3.19
N LYS A 7 -11.91 -14.43 -2.19
CA LYS A 7 -12.76 -13.37 -1.68
C LYS A 7 -11.90 -12.43 -0.83
N VAL A 8 -11.81 -11.17 -1.20
CA VAL A 8 -11.07 -10.14 -0.48
C VAL A 8 -12.04 -9.11 0.08
N THR A 9 -11.95 -8.83 1.37
CA THR A 9 -12.64 -7.72 2.04
C THR A 9 -11.61 -6.74 2.59
N VAL A 10 -11.93 -5.46 2.56
CA VAL A 10 -11.07 -4.40 3.11
C VAL A 10 -11.87 -3.65 4.16
N GLU A 11 -11.38 -3.63 5.38
CA GLU A 11 -11.97 -2.92 6.50
C GLU A 11 -11.04 -1.79 6.96
N ASN A 12 -11.62 -0.64 7.25
CA ASN A 12 -10.90 0.50 7.78
C ASN A 12 -11.56 0.95 9.10
N GLU A 13 -10.87 0.71 10.22
CA GLU A 13 -11.38 0.98 11.55
C GLU A 13 -11.74 2.45 11.80
N ASN A 14 -11.22 3.39 11.00
CA ASN A 14 -11.66 4.79 11.07
C ASN A 14 -13.05 5.03 10.47
N ILE A 15 -13.58 4.09 9.72
CA ILE A 15 -14.84 4.20 8.98
C ILE A 15 -15.90 3.25 9.53
N GLU A 16 -15.49 2.05 9.92
CA GLU A 16 -16.36 0.97 10.37
C GLU A 16 -15.68 0.08 11.40
N ASP A 17 -16.46 -0.58 12.24
CA ASP A 17 -15.92 -1.53 13.21
C ASP A 17 -15.39 -2.78 12.50
N ILE A 18 -14.26 -3.31 12.98
CA ILE A 18 -13.70 -4.56 12.47
C ILE A 18 -14.63 -5.73 12.84
N ASN A 19 -15.06 -6.47 11.84
CA ASN A 19 -15.88 -7.67 12.04
C ASN A 19 -15.03 -8.86 12.49
N TYR A 20 -14.91 -9.05 13.77
CA TYR A 20 -14.18 -10.18 14.34
C TYR A 20 -14.95 -11.52 14.26
N ASP A 21 -16.21 -11.53 13.88
CA ASP A 21 -17.02 -12.75 13.75
C ASP A 21 -16.94 -13.34 12.35
N ASP A 22 -16.47 -12.58 11.40
CA ASP A 22 -16.02 -13.11 10.13
C ASP A 22 -14.84 -14.07 10.36
N LYS A 23 -14.75 -15.13 9.56
CA LYS A 23 -13.73 -16.16 9.67
C LYS A 23 -12.89 -16.21 8.40
N PRO A 24 -12.09 -15.17 8.13
CA PRO A 24 -11.18 -15.21 6.99
C PRO A 24 -10.09 -16.24 7.21
N ASP A 25 -9.59 -16.84 6.15
CA ASP A 25 -8.45 -17.76 6.22
C ASP A 25 -7.16 -17.01 6.60
N LEU A 26 -7.05 -15.74 6.19
CA LEU A 26 -5.89 -14.91 6.41
C LEU A 26 -6.30 -13.45 6.65
N VAL A 27 -5.68 -12.80 7.63
CA VAL A 27 -5.81 -11.37 7.88
C VAL A 27 -4.51 -10.65 7.57
N GLY A 28 -4.55 -9.64 6.70
CA GLY A 28 -3.45 -8.72 6.45
C GLY A 28 -3.65 -7.39 7.17
N ILE A 29 -2.67 -6.92 7.92
CA ILE A 29 -2.73 -5.64 8.62
C ILE A 29 -1.63 -4.71 8.10
N SER A 30 -2.03 -3.53 7.58
CA SER A 30 -1.09 -2.47 7.24
C SER A 30 -0.79 -1.62 8.46
N VAL A 31 0.50 -1.55 8.85
CA VAL A 31 0.93 -0.98 10.13
C VAL A 31 1.82 0.24 9.90
N THR A 32 1.40 1.38 10.44
CA THR A 32 2.24 2.56 10.69
C THR A 32 2.63 2.63 12.17
N VAL A 33 3.56 3.49 12.53
CA VAL A 33 4.09 3.54 13.92
C VAL A 33 3.02 3.90 14.95
N ASP A 34 2.14 4.80 14.60
CA ASP A 34 1.05 5.31 15.44
C ASP A 34 -0.05 4.27 15.68
N VAL A 35 -0.37 3.44 14.68
CA VAL A 35 -1.39 2.39 14.82
C VAL A 35 -0.82 1.04 15.30
N TYR A 36 0.49 0.91 15.49
CA TYR A 36 1.10 -0.35 15.92
C TYR A 36 0.51 -0.92 17.23
N PRO A 37 0.24 -0.13 18.30
CA PRO A 37 -0.42 -0.65 19.48
C PRO A 37 -1.77 -1.28 19.16
N ARG A 38 -2.56 -0.64 18.30
CA ARG A 38 -3.88 -1.14 17.88
C ARG A 38 -3.78 -2.38 17.00
N ALA A 39 -2.82 -2.41 16.08
CA ALA A 39 -2.56 -3.56 15.23
C ALA A 39 -2.27 -4.84 16.03
N LYS A 40 -1.56 -4.72 17.18
CA LYS A 40 -1.32 -5.84 18.09
C LYS A 40 -2.60 -6.38 18.72
N GLU A 41 -3.51 -5.49 19.12
CA GLU A 41 -4.80 -5.88 19.71
C GLU A 41 -5.66 -6.63 18.68
N ILE A 42 -5.73 -6.10 17.46
CA ILE A 42 -6.46 -6.71 16.35
C ILE A 42 -5.88 -8.11 16.05
N ALA A 43 -4.56 -8.19 15.90
CA ALA A 43 -3.88 -9.46 15.66
C ALA A 43 -4.17 -10.49 16.75
N LYS A 44 -4.07 -10.09 18.02
CA LYS A 44 -4.38 -10.98 19.17
C LYS A 44 -5.81 -11.52 19.08
N ARG A 45 -6.80 -10.71 18.73
CA ARG A 45 -8.20 -11.13 18.65
C ARG A 45 -8.43 -12.18 17.55
N PHE A 46 -7.85 -11.99 16.37
CA PHE A 46 -7.94 -12.98 15.30
C PHE A 46 -7.16 -14.26 15.61
N ARG A 47 -5.94 -14.13 16.14
CA ARG A 47 -5.10 -15.29 16.47
C ARG A 47 -5.69 -16.18 17.57
N VAL A 48 -6.40 -15.62 18.57
CA VAL A 48 -7.14 -16.40 19.57
C VAL A 48 -8.24 -17.25 18.91
N LYS A 49 -8.78 -16.82 17.77
CA LYS A 49 -9.74 -17.58 16.97
C LYS A 49 -9.07 -18.56 16.00
N GLY A 50 -7.75 -18.71 16.03
CA GLY A 50 -6.98 -19.59 15.14
C GLY A 50 -6.72 -19.02 13.75
N ILE A 51 -7.06 -17.75 13.51
CA ILE A 51 -6.89 -17.09 12.22
C ILE A 51 -5.46 -16.54 12.12
N LYS A 52 -4.81 -16.81 10.99
CA LYS A 52 -3.45 -16.33 10.73
C LYS A 52 -3.42 -14.84 10.41
N VAL A 53 -2.42 -14.15 10.95
CA VAL A 53 -2.26 -12.69 10.78
C VAL A 53 -0.88 -12.36 10.23
N VAL A 54 -0.87 -11.67 9.09
CA VAL A 54 0.33 -11.11 8.46
C VAL A 54 0.33 -9.60 8.64
N ALA A 55 1.41 -9.06 9.17
CA ALA A 55 1.60 -7.60 9.25
C ALA A 55 2.55 -7.11 8.17
N GLY A 56 2.22 -5.99 7.57
CA GLY A 56 3.04 -5.28 6.60
C GLY A 56 2.98 -3.77 6.82
N GLY A 57 3.42 -3.00 5.84
CA GLY A 57 3.40 -1.54 5.89
C GLY A 57 4.72 -0.94 6.37
N ILE A 58 4.69 0.38 6.58
CA ILE A 58 5.92 1.17 6.79
C ILE A 58 6.63 0.83 8.10
N HIS A 59 5.89 0.64 9.19
CA HIS A 59 6.48 0.30 10.48
C HIS A 59 7.17 -1.07 10.43
N VAL A 60 6.49 -2.06 9.85
CA VAL A 60 7.07 -3.40 9.67
C VAL A 60 8.31 -3.34 8.77
N THR A 61 8.26 -2.61 7.67
CA THR A 61 9.38 -2.50 6.73
C THR A 61 10.62 -1.87 7.36
N THR A 62 10.44 -0.83 8.21
CA THR A 62 11.57 -0.05 8.74
C THR A 62 12.04 -0.51 10.12
N ALA A 63 11.17 -1.17 10.89
CA ALA A 63 11.41 -1.49 12.30
C ALA A 63 11.06 -2.95 12.68
N TYR A 64 11.00 -3.88 11.71
CA TYR A 64 10.61 -5.28 11.94
C TYR A 64 11.40 -5.95 13.08
N HIS A 65 12.69 -5.60 13.23
CA HIS A 65 13.57 -6.13 14.27
C HIS A 65 13.16 -5.74 15.70
N THR A 66 12.24 -4.77 15.85
CA THR A 66 11.69 -4.35 17.14
C THR A 66 10.36 -5.03 17.47
N ILE A 67 9.80 -5.79 16.51
CA ILE A 67 8.52 -6.48 16.67
C ILE A 67 8.77 -7.85 17.27
N PRO A 68 8.21 -8.17 18.46
CA PRO A 68 8.33 -9.50 19.03
C PRO A 68 7.71 -10.60 18.15
N ASP A 69 8.35 -11.75 18.06
CA ASP A 69 7.96 -12.87 17.18
C ASP A 69 6.55 -13.44 17.45
N ASN A 70 6.02 -13.20 18.64
CA ASN A 70 4.72 -13.74 19.04
C ASN A 70 3.53 -12.82 18.76
N ILE A 71 3.71 -11.67 18.13
CA ILE A 71 2.63 -10.70 17.87
C ILE A 71 1.84 -11.08 16.61
N PHE A 72 2.55 -11.33 15.52
CA PHE A 72 1.98 -11.71 14.22
C PHE A 72 2.44 -13.12 13.84
N ASP A 73 1.72 -13.79 12.95
CA ASP A 73 2.16 -15.10 12.41
C ASP A 73 3.22 -14.92 11.33
N SER A 74 3.21 -13.79 10.64
CA SER A 74 4.20 -13.44 9.62
C SER A 74 4.37 -11.94 9.46
N LEU A 75 5.55 -11.53 8.99
CA LEU A 75 5.87 -10.15 8.63
C LEU A 75 6.17 -10.05 7.13
N CYS A 76 5.63 -9.01 6.49
CA CYS A 76 5.85 -8.68 5.08
C CYS A 76 6.66 -7.39 4.99
N ILE A 77 7.93 -7.49 4.58
CA ILE A 77 8.88 -6.37 4.48
C ILE A 77 9.00 -5.91 3.04
N GLY A 78 8.90 -4.60 2.83
CA GLY A 78 8.97 -3.99 1.51
C GLY A 78 7.64 -4.00 0.77
N SER A 79 7.70 -4.08 -0.56
CA SER A 79 6.51 -4.06 -1.41
C SER A 79 5.76 -5.38 -1.38
N ALA A 80 4.48 -5.34 -1.05
CA ALA A 80 3.63 -6.51 -0.98
C ALA A 80 3.43 -7.18 -2.37
N GLU A 81 3.50 -6.41 -3.45
CA GLU A 81 3.41 -6.94 -4.82
C GLU A 81 4.45 -8.04 -5.11
N GLY A 82 5.62 -7.95 -4.47
CA GLY A 82 6.69 -8.94 -4.65
C GLY A 82 6.63 -10.14 -3.71
N THR A 83 5.78 -10.10 -2.68
CA THR A 83 5.74 -11.14 -1.63
C THR A 83 4.36 -11.72 -1.37
N TRP A 84 3.29 -10.96 -1.64
CA TRP A 84 1.92 -11.39 -1.33
C TRP A 84 1.49 -12.66 -2.05
N PRO A 85 1.88 -12.90 -3.33
CA PRO A 85 1.62 -14.17 -4.00
C PRO A 85 2.18 -15.38 -3.24
N ASP A 86 3.41 -15.26 -2.74
CA ASP A 86 4.06 -16.33 -1.98
C ASP A 86 3.39 -16.53 -0.62
N ILE A 87 3.01 -15.44 0.06
CA ILE A 87 2.28 -15.49 1.33
C ILE A 87 0.98 -16.26 1.20
N VAL A 88 0.18 -15.95 0.17
CA VAL A 88 -1.10 -16.62 -0.08
C VAL A 88 -0.88 -18.10 -0.44
N SER A 89 0.07 -18.39 -1.31
CA SER A 89 0.41 -19.78 -1.67
C SER A 89 0.91 -20.59 -0.48
N ASP A 90 1.79 -20.02 0.34
CA ASP A 90 2.30 -20.70 1.54
C ASP A 90 1.18 -20.89 2.58
N MET A 91 0.24 -19.95 2.67
CA MET A 91 -0.95 -20.08 3.54
C MET A 91 -1.84 -21.24 3.08
N GLU A 92 -2.15 -21.36 1.79
CA GLU A 92 -2.93 -22.46 1.21
C GLU A 92 -2.29 -23.83 1.47
N ASN A 93 -0.95 -23.87 1.48
CA ASN A 93 -0.17 -25.10 1.72
C ASN A 93 0.17 -25.33 3.22
N ASN A 94 -0.30 -24.48 4.14
CA ASN A 94 0.07 -24.52 5.57
C ASN A 94 1.58 -24.40 5.83
N THR A 95 2.30 -23.68 4.99
CA THR A 95 3.76 -23.47 5.06
C THR A 95 4.12 -22.00 5.29
N LEU A 96 3.23 -21.22 5.91
CA LEU A 96 3.43 -19.78 6.16
C LEU A 96 4.73 -19.55 6.93
N LYS A 97 5.64 -18.76 6.35
CA LYS A 97 6.92 -18.40 6.94
C LYS A 97 6.76 -17.22 7.90
N PRO A 98 7.62 -17.10 8.92
CA PRO A 98 7.55 -15.98 9.86
C PRO A 98 7.91 -14.62 9.23
N LEU A 99 8.63 -14.62 8.09
CA LEU A 99 9.10 -13.43 7.42
C LEU A 99 9.13 -13.59 5.91
N TYR A 100 8.57 -12.60 5.21
CA TYR A 100 8.73 -12.42 3.77
C TYR A 100 9.36 -11.06 3.50
N ARG A 101 10.33 -11.03 2.60
CA ARG A 101 11.02 -9.79 2.22
C ARG A 101 11.03 -9.64 0.71
N CYS A 102 10.53 -8.53 0.21
CA CYS A 102 10.69 -8.16 -1.18
C CYS A 102 12.14 -7.74 -1.42
N GLN A 103 12.93 -8.63 -2.00
CA GLN A 103 14.36 -8.39 -2.23
C GLN A 103 14.62 -7.50 -3.44
N ASN A 104 13.68 -7.45 -4.38
CA ASN A 104 13.86 -6.75 -5.63
C ASN A 104 13.05 -5.46 -5.67
N LYS A 105 13.60 -4.46 -6.35
CA LYS A 105 12.83 -3.28 -6.73
C LYS A 105 11.65 -3.73 -7.59
N ILE A 106 10.45 -3.29 -7.24
CA ILE A 106 9.29 -3.47 -8.09
C ILE A 106 9.35 -2.43 -9.21
N ASP A 107 9.37 -2.89 -10.45
CA ASP A 107 9.29 -2.00 -11.61
C ASP A 107 7.93 -1.29 -11.62
N GLY A 108 7.91 -0.05 -12.08
CA GLY A 108 6.72 0.77 -12.02
C GLY A 108 5.54 0.23 -12.84
N ASP A 109 5.81 -0.47 -13.94
CA ASP A 109 4.83 -1.15 -14.79
C ASP A 109 4.19 -2.38 -14.12
N LYS A 110 4.83 -2.92 -13.08
CA LYS A 110 4.30 -4.04 -12.26
C LYS A 110 3.48 -3.59 -11.07
N ILE A 111 3.40 -2.28 -10.82
CA ILE A 111 2.56 -1.72 -9.77
C ILE A 111 1.11 -1.72 -10.28
N ALA A 112 0.30 -2.63 -9.76
CA ALA A 112 -1.10 -2.73 -10.13
C ALA A 112 -1.90 -1.52 -9.65
N SER A 113 -2.93 -1.14 -10.42
CA SER A 113 -3.93 -0.18 -9.96
C SER A 113 -4.70 -0.75 -8.76
N PRO A 114 -5.00 0.07 -7.74
CA PRO A 114 -5.81 -0.38 -6.61
C PRO A 114 -7.20 -0.84 -7.05
N ALA A 115 -7.76 -1.82 -6.35
CA ALA A 115 -9.14 -2.25 -6.53
C ALA A 115 -10.06 -1.31 -5.74
N TYR A 116 -10.37 -0.15 -6.30
CA TYR A 116 -11.21 0.86 -5.63
C TYR A 116 -12.60 0.34 -5.26
N ASP A 117 -13.14 -0.59 -6.04
CA ASP A 117 -14.44 -1.21 -5.77
C ASP A 117 -14.45 -2.12 -4.53
N ALA A 118 -13.29 -2.49 -4.01
CA ALA A 118 -13.16 -3.27 -2.77
C ALA A 118 -13.31 -2.41 -1.51
N ILE A 119 -13.37 -1.09 -1.65
CA ILE A 119 -13.50 -0.16 -0.52
C ILE A 119 -14.98 0.00 -0.18
N SER A 120 -15.37 -0.46 1.01
CA SER A 120 -16.68 -0.19 1.58
C SER A 120 -16.81 1.29 1.96
N HIS A 121 -18.07 1.79 1.95
CA HIS A 121 -18.39 3.14 2.43
C HIS A 121 -17.54 4.25 1.80
N SER A 122 -17.31 4.18 0.48
CA SER A 122 -16.48 5.17 -0.23
C SER A 122 -16.93 6.62 -0.02
N GLU A 123 -18.23 6.83 0.26
CA GLU A 123 -18.85 8.13 0.58
C GLU A 123 -18.34 8.76 1.89
N LYS A 124 -17.77 7.95 2.78
CA LYS A 124 -17.22 8.44 4.07
C LYS A 124 -15.77 8.92 3.98
N TYR A 125 -15.10 8.66 2.85
CA TYR A 125 -13.72 9.09 2.65
C TYR A 125 -13.67 10.49 2.05
N LEU A 126 -12.79 11.33 2.56
CA LEU A 126 -12.54 12.66 1.98
C LEU A 126 -12.00 12.56 0.54
N PHE A 127 -11.18 11.55 0.28
CA PHE A 127 -10.61 11.23 -1.03
C PHE A 127 -10.65 9.72 -1.24
N CYS A 128 -11.49 9.27 -2.17
CA CYS A 128 -11.54 7.86 -2.58
C CYS A 128 -10.58 7.56 -3.74
N ASN A 129 -10.19 8.61 -4.49
CA ASN A 129 -9.39 8.47 -5.70
C ASN A 129 -7.96 8.91 -5.42
N ILE A 130 -7.24 8.05 -4.74
CA ILE A 130 -5.85 8.24 -4.33
C ILE A 130 -4.97 7.57 -5.38
N ILE A 131 -4.13 8.36 -6.05
CA ILE A 131 -3.30 7.91 -7.17
C ILE A 131 -1.84 7.94 -6.78
N HIS A 132 -1.13 6.85 -6.99
CA HIS A 132 0.32 6.82 -7.02
C HIS A 132 0.84 6.94 -8.45
N THR A 133 1.67 7.93 -8.73
CA THR A 133 2.41 8.01 -10.00
C THR A 133 3.83 7.44 -9.84
N SER A 134 4.34 7.44 -8.61
CA SER A 134 5.61 6.83 -8.22
C SER A 134 5.51 6.31 -6.77
N ARG A 135 6.42 5.44 -6.39
CA ARG A 135 6.57 4.97 -5.00
C ARG A 135 7.97 5.22 -4.52
N GLY A 136 8.08 5.66 -3.27
CA GLY A 136 9.35 6.04 -2.66
C GLY A 136 9.85 7.38 -3.18
N CYS A 137 11.03 7.76 -2.72
CA CYS A 137 11.70 9.00 -3.07
C CYS A 137 13.19 8.73 -3.29
N PRO A 138 13.84 9.29 -4.32
CA PRO A 138 15.26 9.07 -4.56
C PRO A 138 16.16 9.87 -3.62
N PHE A 139 15.60 10.86 -2.91
CA PHE A 139 16.37 11.65 -1.95
C PHE A 139 16.66 10.85 -0.68
N LYS A 140 17.79 11.16 -0.04
CA LYS A 140 18.28 10.50 1.17
C LYS A 140 18.35 11.48 2.33
N CYS A 141 17.17 12.00 2.73
CA CYS A 141 17.07 12.92 3.86
C CYS A 141 17.22 12.15 5.17
N ASP A 142 18.07 12.61 6.10
CA ASP A 142 18.43 11.90 7.33
C ASP A 142 17.24 11.58 8.25
N PHE A 143 16.21 12.42 8.20
CA PHE A 143 14.99 12.27 9.01
C PHE A 143 13.90 11.45 8.32
N CYS A 144 14.08 11.04 7.06
CA CYS A 144 13.00 10.49 6.25
C CYS A 144 13.08 8.96 6.15
N TYR A 145 11.94 8.29 6.35
CA TYR A 145 11.85 6.84 6.23
C TYR A 145 12.19 6.32 4.82
N ASN A 146 12.02 7.13 3.78
CA ASN A 146 12.41 6.77 2.41
C ASN A 146 13.93 6.57 2.24
N SER A 147 14.73 6.98 3.22
CA SER A 147 16.17 6.74 3.26
C SER A 147 16.54 5.34 3.76
N SER A 148 15.56 4.57 4.29
CA SER A 148 15.78 3.17 4.71
C SER A 148 16.28 2.30 3.55
N PRO A 149 17.20 1.36 3.82
CA PRO A 149 17.74 0.44 2.80
C PRO A 149 16.69 -0.39 2.07
N ASP A 150 15.59 -0.72 2.74
CA ASP A 150 14.49 -1.50 2.18
C ASP A 150 13.51 -0.66 1.33
N ARG A 151 13.78 0.63 1.16
CA ARG A 151 12.96 1.54 0.35
C ARG A 151 13.59 1.77 -1.02
N THR A 152 12.80 1.61 -2.06
CA THR A 152 13.21 1.82 -3.45
C THR A 152 12.34 2.86 -4.11
N TYR A 153 12.90 3.58 -5.10
CA TYR A 153 12.15 4.51 -5.93
C TYR A 153 11.75 3.82 -7.23
N SER A 154 10.46 3.78 -7.52
CA SER A 154 9.87 3.23 -8.73
C SER A 154 8.87 4.20 -9.34
N VAL A 155 8.84 4.28 -10.68
CA VAL A 155 8.01 5.23 -11.43
C VAL A 155 7.08 4.42 -12.35
N ARG A 156 5.79 4.69 -12.28
CA ARG A 156 4.80 4.07 -13.16
C ARG A 156 4.80 4.73 -14.54
N PRO A 157 4.54 4.00 -15.63
CA PRO A 157 4.28 4.60 -16.93
C PRO A 157 3.16 5.66 -16.84
N VAL A 158 3.33 6.76 -17.56
CA VAL A 158 2.33 7.85 -17.53
C VAL A 158 0.98 7.36 -18.05
N ASP A 159 0.97 6.56 -19.10
CA ASP A 159 -0.26 6.02 -19.69
C ASP A 159 -1.05 5.15 -18.71
N ASP A 160 -0.37 4.31 -17.90
CA ASP A 160 -1.02 3.47 -16.90
C ASP A 160 -1.68 4.33 -15.82
N VAL A 161 -1.00 5.38 -15.36
CA VAL A 161 -1.56 6.32 -14.39
C VAL A 161 -2.76 7.07 -14.97
N ILE A 162 -2.69 7.51 -16.21
CA ILE A 162 -3.80 8.22 -16.88
C ILE A 162 -5.00 7.28 -17.09
N ASN A 163 -4.76 6.02 -17.42
CA ASN A 163 -5.81 5.02 -17.57
C ASN A 163 -6.52 4.74 -16.22
N GLU A 164 -5.75 4.62 -15.13
CA GLU A 164 -6.30 4.50 -13.78
C GLU A 164 -7.14 5.73 -13.40
N ILE A 165 -6.65 6.93 -13.65
CA ILE A 165 -7.38 8.19 -13.39
C ILE A 165 -8.71 8.22 -14.16
N LYS A 166 -8.72 7.79 -15.42
CA LYS A 166 -9.95 7.71 -16.23
C LYS A 166 -10.93 6.68 -15.66
N ALA A 167 -10.43 5.53 -15.22
CA ALA A 167 -11.24 4.46 -14.63
C ALA A 167 -11.84 4.84 -13.27
N ALA A 168 -11.20 5.72 -12.53
CA ALA A 168 -11.67 6.20 -11.22
C ALA A 168 -12.96 7.05 -11.30
N HIS A 169 -13.40 7.48 -12.48
CA HIS A 169 -14.62 8.26 -12.74
C HIS A 169 -14.81 9.49 -11.84
N SER A 170 -13.74 10.01 -11.26
CA SER A 170 -13.76 11.16 -10.36
C SER A 170 -13.14 12.40 -11.01
N LYS A 171 -13.71 13.55 -10.69
CA LYS A 171 -13.14 14.86 -11.06
C LYS A 171 -12.18 15.42 -10.01
N HIS A 172 -12.09 14.76 -8.86
CA HIS A 172 -11.14 15.07 -7.80
C HIS A 172 -10.21 13.88 -7.55
N ILE A 173 -8.91 14.08 -7.64
CA ILE A 173 -7.91 13.08 -7.33
C ILE A 173 -6.86 13.62 -6.37
N MET A 174 -6.27 12.74 -5.57
CA MET A 174 -5.12 13.04 -4.74
C MET A 174 -3.93 12.19 -5.18
N ILE A 175 -2.86 12.85 -5.62
CA ILE A 175 -1.59 12.20 -5.92
C ILE A 175 -0.79 12.13 -4.62
N ILE A 176 -0.51 10.93 -4.16
CA ILE A 176 0.13 10.67 -2.86
C ILE A 176 1.58 10.20 -2.99
N ASP A 177 2.25 10.57 -4.05
CA ASP A 177 3.67 10.33 -4.20
C ASP A 177 4.45 10.99 -3.04
N ASP A 178 5.50 10.35 -2.57
CA ASP A 178 6.39 10.93 -1.55
C ASP A 178 7.05 12.25 -2.00
N ASN A 179 7.27 12.39 -3.30
CA ASN A 179 7.64 13.63 -3.97
C ASN A 179 7.29 13.56 -5.46
N PHE A 180 6.25 14.27 -5.86
CA PHE A 180 5.73 14.20 -7.23
C PHE A 180 6.69 14.81 -8.28
N LEU A 181 7.50 15.82 -7.92
CA LEU A 181 8.30 16.59 -8.87
C LEU A 181 9.76 16.14 -8.99
N VAL A 182 10.04 14.86 -8.81
CA VAL A 182 11.41 14.32 -8.89
C VAL A 182 11.99 14.39 -10.31
N ASN A 183 11.17 14.12 -11.33
CA ASN A 183 11.59 14.09 -12.73
C ASN A 183 10.81 15.12 -13.56
N PRO A 184 11.41 16.28 -13.90
CA PRO A 184 10.72 17.33 -14.63
C PRO A 184 10.24 16.93 -16.03
N ALA A 185 10.96 16.07 -16.74
CA ALA A 185 10.57 15.62 -18.08
C ALA A 185 9.29 14.77 -18.02
N ARG A 186 9.27 13.76 -17.14
CA ARG A 186 8.10 12.93 -16.89
C ARG A 186 6.92 13.76 -16.36
N MET A 187 7.18 14.71 -15.48
CA MET A 187 6.11 15.59 -15.01
C MET A 187 5.47 16.40 -16.13
N ARG A 188 6.25 16.95 -17.07
CA ARG A 188 5.70 17.65 -18.23
C ARG A 188 4.84 16.73 -19.10
N GLU A 189 5.27 15.49 -19.29
CA GLU A 189 4.49 14.46 -19.99
C GLU A 189 3.16 14.21 -19.27
N PHE A 190 3.20 13.95 -17.97
CA PHE A 190 2.00 13.74 -17.16
C PHE A 190 1.05 14.95 -17.21
N LEU A 191 1.56 16.18 -17.04
CA LEU A 191 0.75 17.39 -17.08
C LEU A 191 0.08 17.61 -18.45
N LYS A 192 0.75 17.25 -19.55
CA LYS A 192 0.14 17.29 -20.89
C LYS A 192 -0.99 16.26 -20.99
N ALA A 193 -0.78 15.05 -20.46
CA ALA A 193 -1.75 13.97 -20.55
C ALA A 193 -2.98 14.19 -19.64
N ILE A 194 -2.81 14.79 -18.45
CA ILE A 194 -3.91 15.04 -17.51
C ILE A 194 -4.74 16.29 -17.87
N LYS A 195 -4.15 17.27 -18.54
CA LYS A 195 -4.81 18.55 -18.85
C LYS A 195 -6.19 18.41 -19.52
N PRO A 196 -6.37 17.56 -20.53
CA PRO A 196 -7.68 17.40 -21.20
C PRO A 196 -8.76 16.77 -20.31
N LEU A 197 -8.40 16.19 -19.16
CA LEU A 197 -9.35 15.53 -18.26
C LEU A 197 -10.11 16.54 -17.36
N HIS A 198 -9.66 17.80 -17.30
CA HIS A 198 -10.27 18.88 -16.51
C HIS A 198 -10.52 18.49 -15.06
N LEU A 199 -9.49 17.92 -14.41
CA LEU A 199 -9.53 17.46 -13.03
C LEU A 199 -9.10 18.54 -12.05
N LYS A 200 -9.62 18.44 -10.83
CA LYS A 200 -9.02 19.07 -9.64
C LYS A 200 -8.16 18.04 -8.94
N TRP A 201 -6.92 18.38 -8.63
CA TRP A 201 -6.01 17.45 -8.02
C TRP A 201 -5.03 18.10 -7.04
N HIS A 202 -4.52 17.32 -6.12
CA HIS A 202 -3.55 17.70 -5.10
C HIS A 202 -2.35 16.78 -5.18
N CYS A 203 -1.17 17.28 -4.83
CA CYS A 203 0.04 16.48 -4.69
C CYS A 203 0.98 17.09 -3.63
N ALA A 204 1.88 16.25 -3.12
CA ALA A 204 3.00 16.69 -2.30
C ALA A 204 4.24 16.93 -3.18
N ILE A 205 4.91 18.05 -2.95
CA ILE A 205 6.13 18.45 -3.67
C ILE A 205 7.18 18.96 -2.68
N SER A 206 8.46 18.79 -3.02
CA SER A 206 9.52 19.48 -2.29
C SER A 206 9.69 20.91 -2.83
N ILE A 207 10.09 21.82 -1.94
CA ILE A 207 10.31 23.23 -2.30
C ILE A 207 11.56 23.44 -3.19
N ASN A 208 12.48 22.48 -3.22
CA ASN A 208 13.74 22.55 -3.98
C ASN A 208 13.53 22.22 -5.46
N ILE A 209 12.54 22.83 -6.08
CA ILE A 209 12.29 22.72 -7.51
C ILE A 209 12.95 23.91 -8.19
N THR A 210 14.15 23.73 -8.64
CA THR A 210 14.84 24.67 -9.53
C THR A 210 15.03 24.07 -10.90
#